data_7af21beb186964dfc3271113fcf44bfd
#
_entry.id   7af21beb186964dfc3271113fcf44bfd
#
_cell.length_a   1.000
_cell.length_b   1.000
_cell.length_c   1.000
_cell.angle_alpha   90.00
_cell.angle_beta   90.00
_cell.angle_gamma   90.00
#
_symmetry.space_group_name_H-M   'P 1'
#
loop_
_entity.id
_entity.type
_entity.pdbx_description
1 polymer ?
#
loop_
_entity_poly.entity_id
_entity_poly.type
_entity_poly.pdbx_seq_one_letter_code
_entity_poly.pdbx_strand_id
1 'polypeptide(L)'
;MAYESLMVFTGNANPLLAHAVVRRLNIPLGHATVGKFSDGEIMVELLENVRGKDCFVLQSTCAPANDSLMEVLLIVDALKRASAARVTAAIPYFGYARQDRRPRSARVAISAKVAANMLQAAGVDRVLTMDLHADQIQGFFDVPVDNVYATPVLLGDVWKRQYENLLVVSPDVGGVVRARAMAKRLESDLAIIDKRRPQPNVSEVMNVIGDVKGRNCVIMDDMVDTANTLVKAAHALKQEGAIRVVAYCTHPVLSGGAVERIAGSEIDELVVTDSIPLSKAAQACKKIRVLSVAGLLAETILRISNEDSVSSLFIE
;
A
#
# COMPACT_ATOMS: atom_id res chain seq x y z
N MET A 1 -31.22 -0.64 2.87
CA MET A 1 -31.20 -2.13 2.92
C MET A 1 -29.82 -2.74 2.65
N ALA A 2 -28.92 -2.12 1.89
CA ALA A 2 -27.55 -2.64 1.70
C ALA A 2 -26.70 -2.69 2.99
N TYR A 3 -26.90 -1.76 3.92
CA TYR A 3 -26.15 -1.70 5.18
C TYR A 3 -26.47 -2.83 6.18
N GLU A 4 -27.60 -3.52 6.08
CA GLU A 4 -27.98 -4.59 7.02
C GLU A 4 -27.21 -5.90 6.79
N SER A 5 -26.56 -6.05 5.63
CA SER A 5 -25.79 -7.26 5.29
C SER A 5 -24.29 -7.07 5.38
N LEU A 6 -23.79 -5.82 5.34
CA LEU A 6 -22.35 -5.51 5.33
C LEU A 6 -21.73 -5.64 6.73
N MET A 7 -20.68 -6.43 6.84
CA MET A 7 -19.87 -6.55 8.06
C MET A 7 -18.38 -6.42 7.71
N VAL A 8 -17.63 -5.77 8.59
CA VAL A 8 -16.17 -5.61 8.43
C VAL A 8 -15.48 -6.20 9.66
N PHE A 9 -14.58 -7.14 9.43
CA PHE A 9 -13.72 -7.74 10.45
C PHE A 9 -12.27 -7.30 10.25
N THR A 10 -11.46 -7.36 11.28
CA THR A 10 -10.02 -7.08 11.20
C THR A 10 -9.23 -8.02 12.10
N GLY A 11 -7.97 -8.26 11.74
CA GLY A 11 -6.99 -8.85 12.64
C GLY A 11 -6.18 -7.76 13.36
N ASN A 12 -4.95 -8.09 13.72
CA ASN A 12 -4.10 -7.27 14.60
C ASN A 12 -3.15 -6.33 13.86
N ALA A 13 -3.02 -6.45 12.51
CA ALA A 13 -1.99 -5.70 11.78
C ALA A 13 -2.24 -4.20 11.75
N ASN A 14 -3.51 -3.76 11.53
CA ASN A 14 -3.84 -2.34 11.45
C ASN A 14 -5.27 -2.03 11.94
N PRO A 15 -5.59 -2.27 13.20
CA PRO A 15 -6.94 -2.04 13.74
C PRO A 15 -7.35 -0.57 13.69
N LEU A 16 -6.40 0.38 13.76
CA LEU A 16 -6.71 1.81 13.67
C LEU A 16 -7.33 2.18 12.32
N LEU A 17 -6.79 1.65 11.22
CA LEU A 17 -7.37 1.86 9.89
C LEU A 17 -8.75 1.22 9.78
N ALA A 18 -8.93 0.00 10.30
CA ALA A 18 -10.22 -0.67 10.30
C ALA A 18 -11.29 0.14 11.05
N HIS A 19 -10.98 0.63 12.24
CA HIS A 19 -11.87 1.53 12.98
C HIS A 19 -12.19 2.83 12.23
N ALA A 20 -11.20 3.41 11.54
CA ALA A 20 -11.42 4.61 10.74
C ALA A 20 -12.35 4.34 9.54
N VAL A 21 -12.23 3.17 8.91
CA VAL A 21 -13.08 2.75 7.77
C VAL A 21 -14.52 2.51 8.24
N VAL A 22 -14.74 1.70 9.27
CA VAL A 22 -16.13 1.40 9.74
C VAL A 22 -16.85 2.64 10.29
N ARG A 23 -16.09 3.58 10.88
CA ARG A 23 -16.67 4.88 11.28
C ARG A 23 -17.19 5.66 10.08
N ARG A 24 -16.49 5.63 8.94
CA ARG A 24 -16.95 6.29 7.70
C ARG A 24 -18.11 5.57 7.05
N LEU A 25 -18.17 4.24 7.19
CA LEU A 25 -19.30 3.43 6.77
C LEU A 25 -20.51 3.56 7.70
N ASN A 26 -20.35 4.19 8.87
CA ASN A 26 -21.37 4.28 9.92
C ASN A 26 -21.93 2.91 10.35
N ILE A 27 -21.03 1.92 10.47
CA ILE A 27 -21.32 0.57 10.97
C ILE A 27 -20.38 0.22 12.11
N PRO A 28 -20.71 -0.74 12.99
CA PRO A 28 -19.77 -1.28 13.96
C PRO A 28 -18.71 -2.14 13.28
N LEU A 29 -17.54 -2.29 13.91
CA LEU A 29 -16.58 -3.31 13.56
C LEU A 29 -17.11 -4.67 14.05
N GLY A 30 -17.00 -5.70 13.23
CA GLY A 30 -17.40 -7.05 13.58
C GLY A 30 -16.61 -7.61 14.77
N HIS A 31 -17.28 -8.31 15.65
CA HIS A 31 -16.68 -8.84 16.86
C HIS A 31 -16.05 -10.21 16.58
N ALA A 32 -14.73 -10.26 16.68
CA ALA A 32 -13.95 -11.48 16.59
C ALA A 32 -12.77 -11.41 17.59
N THR A 33 -12.41 -12.54 18.14
CA THR A 33 -11.16 -12.71 18.87
C THR A 33 -10.10 -13.21 17.91
N VAL A 34 -9.01 -12.46 17.76
CA VAL A 34 -7.83 -12.85 17.00
C VAL A 34 -6.63 -12.80 17.93
N GLY A 35 -6.08 -13.95 18.23
CA GLY A 35 -5.02 -14.11 19.23
C GLY A 35 -4.02 -15.17 18.85
N LYS A 36 -3.22 -15.61 19.83
CA LYS A 36 -2.27 -16.70 19.70
C LYS A 36 -2.41 -17.68 20.85
N PHE A 37 -2.24 -18.95 20.54
CA PHE A 37 -1.96 -19.95 21.56
C PHE A 37 -0.56 -19.76 22.15
N SER A 38 -0.26 -20.48 23.23
CA SER A 38 1.03 -20.35 23.94
C SER A 38 2.24 -20.79 23.10
N ASP A 39 2.03 -21.61 22.09
CA ASP A 39 3.03 -22.08 21.12
C ASP A 39 3.23 -21.11 19.93
N GLY A 40 2.38 -20.06 19.84
CA GLY A 40 2.46 -19.04 18.82
C GLY A 40 1.52 -19.24 17.63
N GLU A 41 0.75 -20.35 17.57
CA GLU A 41 -0.27 -20.54 16.55
C GLU A 41 -1.37 -19.49 16.66
N ILE A 42 -1.86 -19.02 15.51
CA ILE A 42 -2.94 -18.03 15.45
C ILE A 42 -4.28 -18.71 15.79
N MET A 43 -5.06 -18.05 16.62
CA MET A 43 -6.42 -18.44 17.00
C MET A 43 -7.40 -17.38 16.54
N VAL A 44 -8.52 -17.80 15.95
CA VAL A 44 -9.62 -16.92 15.55
C VAL A 44 -10.94 -17.48 16.03
N GLU A 45 -11.78 -16.63 16.63
CA GLU A 45 -13.15 -16.92 17.01
C GLU A 45 -14.07 -15.77 16.61
N LEU A 46 -15.14 -16.06 15.84
CA LEU A 46 -16.19 -15.09 15.51
C LEU A 46 -17.23 -15.06 16.63
N LEU A 47 -17.54 -13.87 17.11
CA LEU A 47 -18.46 -13.68 18.24
C LEU A 47 -19.85 -13.15 17.80
N GLU A 48 -20.10 -13.15 16.48
CA GLU A 48 -21.34 -12.65 15.87
C GLU A 48 -21.89 -13.62 14.83
N ASN A 49 -23.18 -13.49 14.55
CA ASN A 49 -23.82 -14.25 13.48
C ASN A 49 -23.53 -13.58 12.12
N VAL A 50 -22.81 -14.29 11.27
CA VAL A 50 -22.40 -13.85 9.93
C VAL A 50 -23.15 -14.55 8.80
N ARG A 51 -24.12 -15.43 9.13
CA ARG A 51 -24.87 -16.20 8.13
C ARG A 51 -25.58 -15.28 7.14
N GLY A 52 -25.28 -15.50 5.85
CA GLY A 52 -25.86 -14.71 4.76
C GLY A 52 -25.36 -13.27 4.67
N LYS A 53 -24.34 -12.90 5.42
CA LYS A 53 -23.76 -11.55 5.41
C LYS A 53 -22.69 -11.39 4.32
N ASP A 54 -22.50 -10.15 3.85
CA ASP A 54 -21.39 -9.71 3.01
C ASP A 54 -20.25 -9.25 3.93
N CYS A 55 -19.21 -10.06 4.05
CA CYS A 55 -18.16 -9.89 5.03
C CYS A 55 -16.86 -9.42 4.38
N PHE A 56 -16.27 -8.37 4.92
CA PHE A 56 -14.95 -7.87 4.53
C PHE A 56 -13.95 -8.15 5.64
N VAL A 57 -12.80 -8.73 5.29
CA VAL A 57 -11.66 -8.90 6.19
C VAL A 57 -10.66 -7.80 5.87
N LEU A 58 -10.66 -6.71 6.62
CA LEU A 58 -9.80 -5.56 6.40
C LEU A 58 -8.51 -5.69 7.19
N GLN A 59 -7.43 -6.12 6.54
CA GLN A 59 -6.12 -6.27 7.16
C GLN A 59 -4.99 -6.19 6.16
N SER A 60 -4.02 -5.32 6.38
CA SER A 60 -2.75 -5.34 5.65
C SER A 60 -1.89 -6.53 6.05
N THR A 61 -1.25 -7.18 5.08
CA THR A 61 -0.33 -8.30 5.35
C THR A 61 1.11 -7.78 5.50
N CYS A 62 1.25 -6.71 6.31
CA CYS A 62 2.53 -6.11 6.71
C CYS A 62 3.20 -6.89 7.87
N ALA A 63 4.37 -6.43 8.27
CA ALA A 63 5.12 -7.07 9.37
C ALA A 63 4.34 -7.06 10.71
N PRO A 64 4.31 -8.19 11.42
CA PRO A 64 4.90 -9.50 11.09
C PRO A 64 4.11 -10.21 9.97
N ALA A 65 4.67 -10.26 8.76
CA ALA A 65 3.93 -10.59 7.54
C ALA A 65 3.31 -12.00 7.54
N ASN A 66 3.99 -12.97 8.13
CA ASN A 66 3.49 -14.34 8.20
C ASN A 66 2.25 -14.41 9.10
N ASP A 67 2.29 -13.78 10.26
CA ASP A 67 1.18 -13.75 11.20
C ASP A 67 -0.01 -12.99 10.60
N SER A 68 0.27 -11.81 10.03
CA SER A 68 -0.77 -10.98 9.42
C SER A 68 -1.48 -11.70 8.26
N LEU A 69 -0.75 -12.44 7.44
CA LEU A 69 -1.35 -13.25 6.37
C LEU A 69 -2.15 -14.43 6.97
N MET A 70 -1.60 -15.13 7.95
CA MET A 70 -2.28 -16.26 8.59
C MET A 70 -3.58 -15.80 9.28
N GLU A 71 -3.58 -14.66 9.95
CA GLU A 71 -4.81 -14.08 10.53
C GLU A 71 -5.90 -13.89 9.46
N VAL A 72 -5.55 -13.32 8.29
CA VAL A 72 -6.52 -13.17 7.18
C VAL A 72 -7.08 -14.51 6.75
N LEU A 73 -6.22 -15.52 6.54
CA LEU A 73 -6.64 -16.86 6.10
C LEU A 73 -7.61 -17.50 7.09
N LEU A 74 -7.30 -17.45 8.38
CA LEU A 74 -8.12 -18.06 9.42
C LEU A 74 -9.44 -17.31 9.65
N ILE A 75 -9.45 -15.96 9.55
CA ILE A 75 -10.69 -15.19 9.62
C ILE A 75 -11.59 -15.53 8.42
N VAL A 76 -11.03 -15.62 7.22
CA VAL A 76 -11.77 -16.04 6.01
C VAL A 76 -12.37 -17.41 6.16
N ASP A 77 -11.59 -18.42 6.60
CA ASP A 77 -12.09 -19.79 6.82
C ASP A 77 -13.22 -19.81 7.87
N ALA A 78 -13.05 -19.09 8.97
CA ALA A 78 -14.08 -18.99 10.01
C ALA A 78 -15.39 -18.38 9.47
N LEU A 79 -15.32 -17.31 8.67
CA LEU A 79 -16.47 -16.68 8.03
C LEU A 79 -17.17 -17.64 7.06
N LYS A 80 -16.41 -18.36 6.22
CA LYS A 80 -16.97 -19.35 5.28
C LYS A 80 -17.65 -20.50 6.02
N ARG A 81 -17.04 -21.04 7.08
CA ARG A 81 -17.65 -22.08 7.92
C ARG A 81 -18.89 -21.61 8.65
N ALA A 82 -18.96 -20.33 9.02
CA ALA A 82 -20.11 -19.71 9.63
C ALA A 82 -21.19 -19.28 8.61
N SER A 83 -21.04 -19.67 7.33
CA SER A 83 -22.00 -19.43 6.23
C SER A 83 -22.16 -17.97 5.86
N ALA A 84 -21.11 -17.16 5.90
CA ALA A 84 -21.11 -15.86 5.23
C ALA A 84 -21.47 -16.02 3.74
N ALA A 85 -22.26 -15.12 3.20
CA ALA A 85 -22.70 -15.19 1.80
C ALA A 85 -21.55 -14.87 0.84
N ARG A 86 -20.76 -13.86 1.16
CA ARG A 86 -19.57 -13.43 0.41
C ARG A 86 -18.47 -13.01 1.39
N VAL A 87 -17.23 -13.36 1.09
CA VAL A 87 -16.06 -12.95 1.88
C VAL A 87 -15.06 -12.24 0.98
N THR A 88 -14.87 -10.96 1.21
CA THR A 88 -13.88 -10.13 0.52
C THR A 88 -12.65 -9.92 1.41
N ALA A 89 -11.48 -10.32 0.95
CA ALA A 89 -10.22 -9.96 1.60
C ALA A 89 -9.82 -8.54 1.18
N ALA A 90 -10.01 -7.58 2.07
CA ALA A 90 -9.59 -6.19 1.89
C ALA A 90 -8.19 -6.01 2.48
N ILE A 91 -7.18 -6.04 1.63
CA ILE A 91 -5.76 -6.04 2.00
C ILE A 91 -5.10 -4.77 1.47
N PRO A 92 -5.14 -3.64 2.21
CA PRO A 92 -4.58 -2.37 1.75
C PRO A 92 -3.11 -2.45 1.37
N TYR A 93 -2.29 -3.18 2.13
CA TYR A 93 -0.93 -3.54 1.75
C TYR A 93 -0.84 -5.06 1.54
N PHE A 94 -0.64 -5.47 0.29
CA PHE A 94 -0.46 -6.86 -0.07
C PHE A 94 1.01 -7.26 0.09
N GLY A 95 1.33 -7.95 1.17
CA GLY A 95 2.66 -8.49 1.44
C GLY A 95 3.04 -9.58 0.43
N TYR A 96 4.34 -9.92 0.37
CA TYR A 96 4.91 -10.87 -0.61
C TYR A 96 4.84 -10.42 -2.09
N ALA A 97 4.30 -9.25 -2.39
CA ALA A 97 4.13 -8.74 -3.75
C ALA A 97 5.44 -8.51 -4.52
N ARG A 98 6.57 -8.33 -3.84
CA ARG A 98 7.87 -8.00 -4.48
C ARG A 98 8.49 -9.13 -5.30
N GLN A 99 8.08 -10.37 -5.09
CA GLN A 99 8.44 -11.52 -5.91
C GLN A 99 7.25 -11.94 -6.79
N ASP A 100 6.96 -11.12 -7.79
CA ASP A 100 5.88 -11.28 -8.76
C ASP A 100 6.28 -12.07 -10.00
N ARG A 101 7.58 -12.25 -10.22
CA ARG A 101 8.15 -12.93 -11.39
C ARG A 101 9.48 -13.61 -11.07
N ARG A 102 9.85 -14.57 -11.91
CA ARG A 102 11.18 -15.20 -11.84
C ARG A 102 12.15 -14.51 -12.80
N PRO A 103 13.23 -13.87 -12.31
CA PRO A 103 14.31 -13.39 -13.14
C PRO A 103 14.96 -14.55 -13.93
N ARG A 104 15.45 -14.28 -15.16
CA ARG A 104 15.99 -15.34 -16.06
C ARG A 104 17.11 -16.16 -15.44
N SER A 105 17.95 -15.56 -14.61
CA SER A 105 19.13 -16.19 -14.00
C SER A 105 18.91 -16.74 -12.61
N ALA A 106 17.69 -16.65 -12.03
CA ALA A 106 17.46 -17.00 -10.64
C ALA A 106 16.45 -18.15 -10.48
N ARG A 107 16.71 -18.99 -9.47
CA ARG A 107 15.78 -20.04 -9.01
C ARG A 107 15.09 -19.58 -7.74
N VAL A 108 14.04 -18.75 -7.89
CA VAL A 108 13.32 -18.14 -6.79
C VAL A 108 11.85 -18.51 -6.84
N ALA A 109 11.17 -18.41 -5.71
CA ALA A 109 9.72 -18.52 -5.64
C ALA A 109 9.05 -17.29 -6.30
N ILE A 110 7.81 -17.44 -6.75
CA ILE A 110 6.89 -16.33 -7.05
C ILE A 110 5.96 -16.22 -5.84
N SER A 111 6.44 -15.54 -4.79
CA SER A 111 5.75 -15.50 -3.50
C SER A 111 4.38 -14.82 -3.59
N ALA A 112 4.21 -13.85 -4.48
CA ALA A 112 2.92 -13.22 -4.76
C ALA A 112 1.86 -14.25 -5.23
N LYS A 113 2.25 -15.21 -6.10
CA LYS A 113 1.35 -16.28 -6.54
C LYS A 113 1.04 -17.26 -5.41
N VAL A 114 2.01 -17.57 -4.56
CA VAL A 114 1.78 -18.45 -3.40
C VAL A 114 0.76 -17.82 -2.45
N ALA A 115 0.93 -16.53 -2.10
CA ALA A 115 0.00 -15.81 -1.25
C ALA A 115 -1.42 -15.74 -1.88
N ALA A 116 -1.52 -15.48 -3.20
CA ALA A 116 -2.78 -15.50 -3.92
C ALA A 116 -3.48 -16.86 -3.84
N ASN A 117 -2.75 -17.95 -4.06
CA ASN A 117 -3.29 -19.31 -3.97
C ASN A 117 -3.79 -19.65 -2.54
N MET A 118 -3.07 -19.22 -1.50
CA MET A 118 -3.48 -19.44 -0.11
C MET A 118 -4.79 -18.73 0.21
N LEU A 119 -4.95 -17.47 -0.22
CA LEU A 119 -6.19 -16.70 -0.05
C LEU A 119 -7.37 -17.38 -0.75
N GLN A 120 -7.19 -17.83 -1.98
CA GLN A 120 -8.22 -18.54 -2.74
C GLN A 120 -8.58 -19.88 -2.08
N ALA A 121 -7.58 -20.64 -1.63
CA ALA A 121 -7.79 -21.90 -0.93
C ALA A 121 -8.55 -21.72 0.40
N ALA A 122 -8.36 -20.60 1.11
CA ALA A 122 -9.13 -20.26 2.30
C ALA A 122 -10.60 -19.91 1.99
N GLY A 123 -10.94 -19.63 0.73
CA GLY A 123 -12.32 -19.40 0.29
C GLY A 123 -12.68 -17.92 0.08
N VAL A 124 -11.70 -17.06 -0.21
CA VAL A 124 -11.96 -15.67 -0.58
C VAL A 124 -12.76 -15.62 -1.89
N ASP A 125 -13.85 -14.86 -1.91
CA ASP A 125 -14.68 -14.67 -3.11
C ASP A 125 -14.22 -13.44 -3.95
N ARG A 126 -13.50 -12.50 -3.33
CA ARG A 126 -12.98 -11.26 -3.96
C ARG A 126 -11.80 -10.74 -3.15
N VAL A 127 -10.88 -10.06 -3.83
CA VAL A 127 -9.78 -9.33 -3.19
C VAL A 127 -9.92 -7.83 -3.49
N LEU A 128 -9.85 -7.01 -2.45
CA LEU A 128 -9.66 -5.57 -2.54
C LEU A 128 -8.25 -5.25 -2.06
N THR A 129 -7.47 -4.55 -2.84
CA THR A 129 -6.10 -4.14 -2.47
C THR A 129 -5.80 -2.73 -2.98
N MET A 130 -4.64 -2.18 -2.59
CA MET A 130 -4.26 -0.83 -2.97
C MET A 130 -2.83 -0.80 -3.49
N ASP A 131 -2.61 -0.09 -4.61
CA ASP A 131 -1.28 0.14 -5.21
C ASP A 131 -0.39 -1.11 -5.20
N LEU A 132 -0.84 -2.19 -5.83
CA LEU A 132 -0.02 -3.39 -5.99
C LEU A 132 1.35 -3.04 -6.55
N HIS A 133 2.40 -3.67 -6.02
CA HIS A 133 3.77 -3.48 -6.50
C HIS A 133 3.90 -3.71 -8.02
N ALA A 134 3.11 -4.64 -8.53
CA ALA A 134 3.02 -4.93 -9.96
C ALA A 134 1.56 -5.30 -10.31
N ASP A 135 0.97 -4.60 -11.28
CA ASP A 135 -0.44 -4.76 -11.65
C ASP A 135 -0.78 -6.17 -12.13
N GLN A 136 0.18 -6.88 -12.73
CA GLN A 136 0.00 -8.26 -13.18
C GLN A 136 -0.30 -9.26 -12.04
N ILE A 137 -0.07 -8.90 -10.77
CA ILE A 137 -0.43 -9.75 -9.61
C ILE A 137 -1.94 -10.00 -9.58
N GLN A 138 -2.76 -9.08 -10.10
CA GLN A 138 -4.20 -9.28 -10.26
C GLN A 138 -4.51 -10.57 -11.05
N GLY A 139 -3.71 -10.88 -12.05
CA GLY A 139 -3.84 -12.11 -12.86
C GLY A 139 -3.40 -13.40 -12.14
N PHE A 140 -2.91 -13.33 -10.90
CA PHE A 140 -2.59 -14.51 -10.10
C PHE A 140 -3.81 -15.07 -9.36
N PHE A 141 -4.90 -14.33 -9.34
CA PHE A 141 -6.15 -14.70 -8.73
C PHE A 141 -7.14 -15.20 -9.78
N ASP A 142 -7.90 -16.22 -9.42
CA ASP A 142 -9.05 -16.73 -10.21
C ASP A 142 -10.37 -16.09 -9.74
N VAL A 143 -10.31 -15.25 -8.69
CA VAL A 143 -11.42 -14.45 -8.19
C VAL A 143 -11.22 -12.97 -8.59
N PRO A 144 -12.28 -12.15 -8.62
CA PRO A 144 -12.16 -10.72 -8.92
C PRO A 144 -11.20 -10.01 -7.98
N VAL A 145 -10.39 -9.09 -8.52
CA VAL A 145 -9.47 -8.23 -7.77
C VAL A 145 -9.75 -6.78 -8.10
N ASP A 146 -10.05 -6.01 -7.08
CA ASP A 146 -10.14 -4.55 -7.16
C ASP A 146 -8.83 -3.96 -6.60
N ASN A 147 -7.92 -3.55 -7.50
CA ASN A 147 -6.72 -2.82 -7.12
C ASN A 147 -7.01 -1.33 -7.21
N VAL A 148 -7.27 -0.68 -6.06
CA VAL A 148 -7.48 0.77 -6.00
C VAL A 148 -6.16 1.51 -5.84
N TYR A 149 -6.14 2.80 -6.21
CA TYR A 149 -4.93 3.61 -6.14
C TYR A 149 -5.07 4.71 -5.09
N ALA A 150 -4.03 4.93 -4.29
CA ALA A 150 -3.98 6.05 -3.33
C ALA A 150 -3.77 7.41 -4.04
N THR A 151 -3.56 7.41 -5.35
CA THR A 151 -3.32 8.62 -6.15
C THR A 151 -4.28 9.76 -5.85
N PRO A 152 -5.62 9.59 -5.72
CA PRO A 152 -6.51 10.70 -5.38
C PRO A 152 -6.18 11.37 -4.04
N VAL A 153 -5.79 10.57 -3.05
CA VAL A 153 -5.43 11.06 -1.71
C VAL A 153 -4.09 11.82 -1.75
N LEU A 154 -3.09 11.25 -2.42
CA LEU A 154 -1.76 11.84 -2.56
C LEU A 154 -1.82 13.11 -3.41
N LEU A 155 -2.49 13.07 -4.55
CA LEU A 155 -2.69 14.20 -5.46
C LEU A 155 -3.39 15.38 -4.76
N GLY A 156 -4.45 15.10 -4.00
CA GLY A 156 -5.18 16.11 -3.25
C GLY A 156 -4.30 16.83 -2.21
N ASP A 157 -3.33 16.14 -1.63
CA ASP A 157 -2.36 16.75 -0.72
C ASP A 157 -1.33 17.62 -1.47
N VAL A 158 -0.78 17.12 -2.59
CA VAL A 158 0.16 17.89 -3.43
C VAL A 158 -0.49 19.19 -3.89
N TRP A 159 -1.75 19.16 -4.35
CA TRP A 159 -2.49 20.36 -4.75
C TRP A 159 -2.66 21.36 -3.60
N LYS A 160 -2.98 20.89 -2.41
CA LYS A 160 -3.12 21.76 -1.23
C LYS A 160 -1.81 22.44 -0.83
N ARG A 161 -0.68 21.80 -1.12
CA ARG A 161 0.66 22.34 -0.81
C ARG A 161 1.12 23.42 -1.75
N GLN A 162 0.54 23.53 -2.97
CA GLN A 162 0.85 24.57 -3.96
C GLN A 162 2.36 24.77 -4.17
N TYR A 163 3.09 23.68 -4.44
CA TYR A 163 4.52 23.75 -4.71
C TYR A 163 4.80 24.59 -5.96
N GLU A 164 5.53 25.69 -5.80
CA GLU A 164 6.01 26.51 -6.94
C GLU A 164 7.03 25.73 -7.76
N ASN A 165 7.06 25.91 -9.08
CA ASN A 165 7.99 25.23 -9.98
C ASN A 165 8.06 23.70 -9.73
N LEU A 166 6.89 23.07 -9.60
CA LEU A 166 6.78 21.65 -9.32
C LEU A 166 7.41 20.81 -10.42
N LEU A 167 8.15 19.77 -10.01
CA LEU A 167 8.67 18.71 -10.86
C LEU A 167 8.33 17.35 -10.22
N VAL A 168 7.58 16.52 -10.93
CA VAL A 168 7.34 15.14 -10.50
C VAL A 168 8.54 14.28 -10.88
N VAL A 169 8.97 13.40 -9.97
CA VAL A 169 10.15 12.55 -10.16
C VAL A 169 9.81 11.09 -9.96
N SER A 170 10.20 10.25 -10.92
CA SER A 170 10.24 8.80 -10.74
C SER A 170 11.56 8.38 -10.13
N PRO A 171 11.58 7.63 -9.00
CA PRO A 171 12.83 7.20 -8.35
C PRO A 171 13.57 6.10 -9.11
N ASP A 172 12.94 5.50 -10.12
CA ASP A 172 13.51 4.53 -11.03
C ASP A 172 12.66 4.35 -12.30
N VAL A 173 13.15 3.52 -13.22
CA VAL A 173 12.46 3.25 -14.50
C VAL A 173 11.13 2.51 -14.29
N GLY A 174 11.01 1.70 -13.25
CA GLY A 174 9.79 0.93 -12.94
C GLY A 174 8.62 1.81 -12.51
N GLY A 175 8.88 2.90 -11.79
CA GLY A 175 7.87 3.85 -11.30
C GLY A 175 7.40 4.91 -12.31
N VAL A 176 7.97 4.94 -13.53
CA VAL A 176 7.72 6.00 -14.52
C VAL A 176 6.24 6.14 -14.89
N VAL A 177 5.50 5.04 -15.01
CA VAL A 177 4.07 5.08 -15.37
C VAL A 177 3.28 5.84 -14.31
N ARG A 178 3.49 5.52 -13.03
CA ARG A 178 2.85 6.18 -11.89
C ARG A 178 3.22 7.67 -11.81
N ALA A 179 4.51 7.96 -11.90
CA ALA A 179 5.00 9.35 -11.86
C ALA A 179 4.46 10.19 -13.04
N ARG A 180 4.37 9.60 -14.23
CA ARG A 180 3.79 10.27 -15.41
C ARG A 180 2.31 10.57 -15.24
N ALA A 181 1.53 9.64 -14.70
CA ALA A 181 0.11 9.86 -14.39
C ALA A 181 -0.07 11.05 -13.42
N MET A 182 0.76 11.10 -12.37
CA MET A 182 0.75 12.21 -11.42
C MET A 182 1.18 13.53 -12.07
N ALA A 183 2.26 13.54 -12.86
CA ALA A 183 2.76 14.74 -13.55
C ALA A 183 1.69 15.33 -14.50
N LYS A 184 1.01 14.45 -15.27
CA LYS A 184 -0.09 14.87 -16.16
C LYS A 184 -1.20 15.58 -15.39
N ARG A 185 -1.58 15.07 -14.21
CA ARG A 185 -2.65 15.65 -13.38
C ARG A 185 -2.26 16.96 -12.69
N LEU A 186 -0.98 17.10 -12.41
CA LEU A 186 -0.41 18.31 -11.80
C LEU A 186 0.04 19.34 -12.84
N GLU A 187 -0.13 19.05 -14.13
CA GLU A 187 0.37 19.89 -15.24
C GLU A 187 1.85 20.24 -15.06
N SER A 188 2.64 19.26 -14.62
CA SER A 188 4.04 19.38 -14.27
C SER A 188 4.92 18.56 -15.21
N ASP A 189 6.19 18.97 -15.34
CA ASP A 189 7.20 18.17 -15.99
C ASP A 189 7.50 16.89 -15.20
N LEU A 190 8.17 15.93 -15.84
CA LEU A 190 8.61 14.67 -15.27
C LEU A 190 10.12 14.52 -15.39
N ALA A 191 10.78 14.19 -14.28
CA ALA A 191 12.15 13.70 -14.28
C ALA A 191 12.20 12.22 -13.88
N ILE A 192 13.26 11.54 -14.29
CA ILE A 192 13.46 10.10 -14.03
C ILE A 192 14.87 9.91 -13.47
N ILE A 193 14.99 9.11 -12.42
CA ILE A 193 16.28 8.70 -11.90
C ILE A 193 16.64 7.33 -12.49
N ASP A 194 17.67 7.30 -13.32
CA ASP A 194 18.21 6.09 -13.90
C ASP A 194 19.38 5.58 -13.06
N LYS A 195 19.22 4.36 -12.54
CA LYS A 195 20.22 3.68 -11.70
C LYS A 195 21.15 2.90 -12.59
N ARG A 196 22.40 3.35 -12.73
CA ARG A 196 23.42 2.63 -13.49
C ARG A 196 24.50 2.07 -12.57
N ARG A 197 24.83 0.81 -12.79
CA ARG A 197 26.02 0.19 -12.24
C ARG A 197 27.03 0.10 -13.39
N PRO A 198 28.00 1.02 -13.49
CA PRO A 198 28.94 1.03 -14.63
C PRO A 198 29.81 -0.23 -14.69
N GLN A 199 30.08 -0.86 -13.52
CA GLN A 199 30.84 -2.12 -13.43
C GLN A 199 30.44 -2.91 -12.16
N PRO A 200 30.64 -4.24 -12.10
CA PRO A 200 30.55 -5.02 -10.87
C PRO A 200 31.46 -4.42 -9.78
N ASN A 201 30.92 -4.27 -8.54
CA ASN A 201 31.60 -3.70 -7.39
C ASN A 201 31.87 -2.17 -7.43
N VAL A 202 31.32 -1.43 -8.39
CA VAL A 202 31.32 0.04 -8.38
C VAL A 202 30.04 0.57 -7.75
N SER A 203 30.15 1.68 -7.03
CA SER A 203 29.02 2.36 -6.43
C SER A 203 27.96 2.68 -7.49
N GLU A 204 26.70 2.49 -7.13
CA GLU A 204 25.56 2.80 -7.98
C GLU A 204 25.51 4.31 -8.24
N VAL A 205 25.54 4.71 -9.51
CA VAL A 205 25.42 6.10 -9.93
C VAL A 205 23.95 6.39 -10.25
N MET A 206 23.44 7.46 -9.65
CA MET A 206 22.12 8.00 -9.95
C MET A 206 22.27 9.04 -11.06
N ASN A 207 21.74 8.75 -12.24
CA ASN A 207 21.68 9.71 -13.35
C ASN A 207 20.28 10.32 -13.40
N VAL A 208 20.21 11.64 -13.27
CA VAL A 208 18.93 12.36 -13.31
C VAL A 208 18.66 12.82 -14.75
N ILE A 209 17.52 12.41 -15.28
CA ILE A 209 17.04 12.76 -16.63
C ILE A 209 15.89 13.75 -16.44
N GLY A 210 16.09 15.00 -16.79
CA GLY A 210 15.14 16.11 -16.65
C GLY A 210 15.79 17.37 -16.08
N ASP A 211 15.11 18.51 -16.18
CA ASP A 211 15.58 19.79 -15.65
C ASP A 211 15.14 19.96 -14.20
N VAL A 212 16.07 19.84 -13.27
CA VAL A 212 15.83 19.83 -11.82
C VAL A 212 16.19 21.14 -11.15
N LYS A 213 17.09 21.93 -11.78
CA LYS A 213 17.64 23.13 -11.16
C LYS A 213 16.55 24.16 -10.83
N GLY A 214 16.50 24.58 -9.57
CA GLY A 214 15.53 25.58 -9.11
C GLY A 214 14.10 25.03 -8.96
N ARG A 215 13.90 23.71 -8.94
CA ARG A 215 12.57 23.07 -8.86
C ARG A 215 12.27 22.52 -7.46
N ASN A 216 10.97 22.45 -7.15
CA ASN A 216 10.45 21.65 -6.04
C ASN A 216 10.13 20.25 -6.56
N CYS A 217 10.94 19.27 -6.16
CA CYS A 217 10.85 17.89 -6.64
C CYS A 217 9.92 17.06 -5.76
N VAL A 218 8.94 16.40 -6.37
CA VAL A 218 8.03 15.46 -5.73
C VAL A 218 8.30 14.07 -6.27
N ILE A 219 8.96 13.24 -5.47
CA ILE A 219 9.23 11.83 -5.81
C ILE A 219 7.97 11.01 -5.54
N MET A 220 7.57 10.16 -6.51
CA MET A 220 6.40 9.28 -6.39
C MET A 220 6.82 7.82 -6.43
N ASP A 221 6.44 7.04 -5.39
CA ASP A 221 6.71 5.60 -5.33
C ASP A 221 5.51 4.82 -4.74
N ASP A 222 5.46 3.49 -4.95
CA ASP A 222 4.45 2.63 -4.32
C ASP A 222 4.78 2.36 -2.86
N MET A 223 6.04 2.13 -2.55
CA MET A 223 6.46 1.82 -1.19
C MET A 223 7.83 2.39 -0.83
N VAL A 224 8.02 2.62 0.45
CA VAL A 224 9.33 2.90 1.03
C VAL A 224 9.66 1.80 2.04
N ASP A 225 10.67 0.98 1.69
CA ASP A 225 11.15 -0.10 2.57
C ASP A 225 12.36 0.35 3.38
N THR A 226 13.57 0.10 2.94
CA THR A 226 14.80 0.50 3.65
C THR A 226 15.17 1.96 3.45
N ALA A 227 14.46 2.69 2.60
CA ALA A 227 14.68 4.07 2.19
C ALA A 227 16.04 4.34 1.47
N ASN A 228 16.88 3.34 1.23
CA ASN A 228 18.18 3.55 0.58
C ASN A 228 18.06 4.19 -0.82
N THR A 229 17.14 3.70 -1.63
CA THR A 229 16.89 4.26 -2.98
C THR A 229 16.39 5.70 -2.88
N LEU A 230 15.42 5.95 -2.01
CA LEU A 230 14.79 7.24 -1.86
C LEU A 230 15.77 8.31 -1.36
N VAL A 231 16.63 7.97 -0.39
CA VAL A 231 17.66 8.87 0.14
C VAL A 231 18.72 9.19 -0.91
N LYS A 232 19.19 8.20 -1.68
CA LYS A 232 20.12 8.42 -2.78
C LYS A 232 19.49 9.28 -3.90
N ALA A 233 18.21 9.05 -4.20
CA ALA A 233 17.47 9.84 -5.16
C ALA A 233 17.38 11.30 -4.73
N ALA A 234 17.04 11.56 -3.46
CA ALA A 234 16.98 12.90 -2.92
C ALA A 234 18.33 13.61 -2.96
N HIS A 235 19.41 12.91 -2.60
CA HIS A 235 20.77 13.44 -2.70
C HIS A 235 21.11 13.84 -4.15
N ALA A 236 20.85 12.98 -5.13
CA ALA A 236 21.12 13.27 -6.54
C ALA A 236 20.34 14.51 -7.02
N LEU A 237 19.06 14.63 -6.65
CA LEU A 237 18.24 15.81 -6.98
C LEU A 237 18.78 17.09 -6.35
N LYS A 238 19.23 17.03 -5.09
CA LYS A 238 19.85 18.20 -4.42
C LYS A 238 21.17 18.59 -5.09
N GLN A 239 21.99 17.63 -5.52
CA GLN A 239 23.23 17.92 -6.26
C GLN A 239 22.95 18.58 -7.61
N GLU A 240 21.85 18.25 -8.29
CA GLU A 240 21.38 18.89 -9.53
C GLU A 240 20.67 20.23 -9.28
N GLY A 241 20.63 20.72 -8.04
CA GLY A 241 20.12 22.03 -7.68
C GLY A 241 18.61 22.09 -7.38
N ALA A 242 17.99 20.99 -6.97
CA ALA A 242 16.62 21.02 -6.44
C ALA A 242 16.54 21.89 -5.18
N ILE A 243 15.56 22.79 -5.11
CA ILE A 243 15.30 23.63 -3.93
C ILE A 243 14.76 22.75 -2.80
N ARG A 244 13.77 21.92 -3.10
CA ARG A 244 13.10 21.04 -2.16
C ARG A 244 12.91 19.66 -2.76
N VAL A 245 13.00 18.61 -1.90
CA VAL A 245 12.74 17.23 -2.28
C VAL A 245 11.76 16.63 -1.30
N VAL A 246 10.54 16.37 -1.75
CA VAL A 246 9.48 15.70 -1.00
C VAL A 246 9.20 14.35 -1.65
N ALA A 247 8.96 13.33 -0.85
CA ALA A 247 8.57 12.02 -1.36
C ALA A 247 7.15 11.66 -0.94
N TYR A 248 6.38 11.10 -1.85
CA TYR A 248 5.05 10.55 -1.62
C TYR A 248 5.07 9.07 -1.93
N CYS A 249 4.74 8.25 -0.95
CA CYS A 249 4.68 6.80 -1.08
C CYS A 249 3.39 6.25 -0.47
N THR A 250 2.80 5.28 -1.11
CA THR A 250 1.58 4.65 -0.59
C THR A 250 1.90 3.80 0.64
N HIS A 251 2.89 2.91 0.58
CA HIS A 251 3.14 1.91 1.61
C HIS A 251 4.40 2.19 2.43
N PRO A 252 4.26 2.62 3.71
CA PRO A 252 5.40 2.85 4.60
C PRO A 252 5.88 1.56 5.27
N VAL A 253 6.61 0.71 4.54
CA VAL A 253 7.20 -0.51 5.13
C VAL A 253 8.24 -0.16 6.17
N LEU A 254 9.10 0.81 5.90
CA LEU A 254 10.06 1.45 6.81
C LEU A 254 10.90 0.48 7.65
N SER A 255 11.44 -0.54 6.99
CA SER A 255 12.25 -1.57 7.64
C SER A 255 13.74 -1.17 7.75
N GLY A 256 14.48 -1.91 8.56
CA GLY A 256 15.94 -1.93 8.54
C GLY A 256 16.64 -0.57 8.71
N GLY A 257 16.24 0.27 9.67
CA GLY A 257 16.85 1.58 9.92
C GLY A 257 16.45 2.67 8.93
N ALA A 258 15.28 2.50 8.25
CA ALA A 258 14.77 3.47 7.27
C ALA A 258 14.48 4.83 7.90
N VAL A 259 13.92 4.84 9.10
CA VAL A 259 13.53 6.08 9.81
C VAL A 259 14.75 6.96 10.09
N GLU A 260 15.82 6.37 10.58
CA GLU A 260 17.10 7.05 10.87
C GLU A 260 17.72 7.60 9.58
N ARG A 261 17.68 6.82 8.48
CA ARG A 261 18.18 7.29 7.17
C ARG A 261 17.38 8.47 6.64
N ILE A 262 16.05 8.42 6.75
CA ILE A 262 15.17 9.52 6.33
C ILE A 262 15.46 10.76 7.19
N ALA A 263 15.54 10.61 8.51
CA ALA A 263 15.81 11.71 9.43
C ALA A 263 17.14 12.42 9.12
N GLY A 264 18.19 11.65 8.80
CA GLY A 264 19.54 12.16 8.46
C GLY A 264 19.75 12.53 6.99
N SER A 265 18.74 12.40 6.12
CA SER A 265 18.85 12.63 4.68
C SER A 265 18.54 14.06 4.26
N GLU A 266 18.71 14.34 2.97
CA GLU A 266 18.31 15.59 2.33
C GLU A 266 16.83 15.60 1.89
N ILE A 267 16.04 14.56 2.23
CA ILE A 267 14.59 14.57 2.07
C ILE A 267 14.01 15.62 3.01
N ASP A 268 13.25 16.56 2.47
CA ASP A 268 12.58 17.58 3.27
C ASP A 268 11.35 17.04 3.98
N GLU A 269 10.57 16.18 3.31
CA GLU A 269 9.37 15.53 3.85
C GLU A 269 9.11 14.20 3.14
N LEU A 270 8.73 13.17 3.89
CA LEU A 270 8.18 11.92 3.38
C LEU A 270 6.70 11.85 3.77
N VAL A 271 5.84 11.82 2.77
CA VAL A 271 4.39 11.68 2.94
C VAL A 271 3.99 10.25 2.58
N VAL A 272 3.34 9.58 3.51
CA VAL A 272 2.91 8.18 3.35
C VAL A 272 1.44 8.01 3.69
N THR A 273 0.87 6.85 3.39
CA THR A 273 -0.49 6.54 3.84
C THR A 273 -0.50 5.71 5.11
N ASP A 274 -1.68 5.54 5.69
CA ASP A 274 -1.93 4.63 6.82
C ASP A 274 -2.24 3.19 6.38
N SER A 275 -1.90 2.80 5.15
CA SER A 275 -2.00 1.41 4.66
C SER A 275 -1.20 0.41 5.51
N ILE A 276 -0.10 0.87 6.12
CA ILE A 276 0.71 0.16 7.11
C ILE A 276 0.83 1.07 8.34
N PRO A 277 0.60 0.57 9.56
CA PRO A 277 0.75 1.39 10.76
C PRO A 277 2.22 1.78 10.98
N LEU A 278 2.46 3.04 11.31
CA LEU A 278 3.80 3.52 11.61
C LEU A 278 4.29 3.02 12.95
N SER A 279 5.56 2.61 13.01
CA SER A 279 6.26 2.37 14.27
C SER A 279 6.34 3.64 15.12
N LYS A 280 6.55 3.51 16.43
CA LYS A 280 6.74 4.66 17.34
C LYS A 280 7.87 5.59 16.87
N ALA A 281 8.96 5.03 16.36
CA ALA A 281 10.08 5.81 15.83
C ALA A 281 9.67 6.62 14.59
N ALA A 282 8.91 6.01 13.67
CA ALA A 282 8.41 6.69 12.47
C ALA A 282 7.40 7.80 12.82
N GLN A 283 6.53 7.57 13.81
CA GLN A 283 5.58 8.59 14.31
C GLN A 283 6.29 9.80 14.94
N ALA A 284 7.42 9.56 15.60
CA ALA A 284 8.24 10.62 16.21
C ALA A 284 9.12 11.38 15.20
N CYS A 285 9.30 10.87 13.99
CA CYS A 285 10.13 11.50 12.96
C CYS A 285 9.41 12.69 12.34
N LYS A 286 9.94 13.91 12.54
CA LYS A 286 9.34 15.16 12.06
C LYS A 286 9.26 15.27 10.53
N LYS A 287 10.02 14.44 9.80
CA LYS A 287 10.01 14.41 8.33
C LYS A 287 8.95 13.47 7.77
N ILE A 288 8.32 12.61 8.58
CA ILE A 288 7.33 11.64 8.13
C ILE A 288 5.94 12.14 8.48
N ARG A 289 5.07 12.23 7.46
CA ARG A 289 3.67 12.64 7.61
C ARG A 289 2.75 11.59 6.99
N VAL A 290 1.60 11.36 7.63
CA VAL A 290 0.63 10.35 7.22
C VAL A 290 -0.62 10.97 6.66
N LEU A 291 -1.11 10.41 5.55
CA LEU A 291 -2.42 10.66 4.97
C LEU A 291 -3.29 9.42 5.15
N SER A 292 -4.55 9.60 5.54
CA SER A 292 -5.44 8.46 5.72
C SER A 292 -6.12 8.06 4.42
N VAL A 293 -6.09 6.76 4.11
CA VAL A 293 -6.84 6.14 3.00
C VAL A 293 -8.17 5.56 3.44
N ALA A 294 -8.56 5.76 4.69
CA ALA A 294 -9.81 5.22 5.23
C ALA A 294 -11.05 5.67 4.43
N GLY A 295 -11.05 6.90 3.91
CA GLY A 295 -12.15 7.39 3.07
C GLY A 295 -12.28 6.66 1.75
N LEU A 296 -11.16 6.44 1.08
CA LEU A 296 -11.10 5.71 -0.18
C LEU A 296 -11.52 4.24 0.00
N LEU A 297 -10.99 3.58 1.04
CA LEU A 297 -11.35 2.19 1.34
C LEU A 297 -12.82 2.04 1.72
N ALA A 298 -13.37 2.94 2.54
CA ALA A 298 -14.78 2.91 2.92
C ALA A 298 -15.69 3.05 1.69
N GLU A 299 -15.42 4.01 0.82
CA GLU A 299 -16.17 4.20 -0.42
C GLU A 299 -16.07 2.96 -1.34
N THR A 300 -14.88 2.38 -1.47
CA THR A 300 -14.68 1.17 -2.26
C THR A 300 -15.44 -0.02 -1.69
N ILE A 301 -15.38 -0.25 -0.39
CA ILE A 301 -16.12 -1.30 0.31
C ILE A 301 -17.63 -1.13 0.10
N LEU A 302 -18.13 0.10 0.24
CA LEU A 302 -19.55 0.41 0.05
C LEU A 302 -19.99 0.09 -1.40
N ARG A 303 -19.22 0.50 -2.39
CA ARG A 303 -19.51 0.20 -3.80
C ARG A 303 -19.50 -1.29 -4.10
N ILE A 304 -18.49 -2.01 -3.63
CA ILE A 304 -18.44 -3.48 -3.80
C ILE A 304 -19.65 -4.14 -3.15
N SER A 305 -20.05 -3.71 -1.95
CA SER A 305 -21.20 -4.26 -1.25
C SER A 305 -22.53 -3.94 -1.95
N ASN A 306 -22.63 -2.78 -2.56
CA ASN A 306 -23.82 -2.35 -3.34
C ASN A 306 -23.81 -2.86 -4.79
N GLU A 307 -22.76 -3.56 -5.23
CA GLU A 307 -22.53 -3.97 -6.62
C GLU A 307 -22.38 -2.79 -7.60
N ASP A 308 -21.93 -1.63 -7.07
CA ASP A 308 -21.63 -0.44 -7.86
C ASP A 308 -20.22 -0.51 -8.45
N SER A 309 -20.00 0.24 -9.56
CA SER A 309 -18.68 0.33 -10.20
C SER A 309 -17.67 1.04 -9.29
N VAL A 310 -16.49 0.44 -9.14
CA VAL A 310 -15.33 1.05 -8.46
C VAL A 310 -14.44 1.86 -9.40
N SER A 311 -14.57 1.70 -10.72
CA SER A 311 -13.69 2.34 -11.73
C SER A 311 -13.76 3.86 -11.71
N SER A 312 -14.88 4.46 -11.28
CA SER A 312 -14.98 5.92 -11.13
C SER A 312 -14.14 6.48 -9.96
N LEU A 313 -13.59 5.62 -9.10
CA LEU A 313 -12.61 6.00 -8.07
C LEU A 313 -11.20 6.04 -8.65
N PHE A 314 -10.98 5.46 -9.83
CA PHE A 314 -9.71 5.50 -10.51
C PHE A 314 -9.62 6.83 -11.26
N ILE A 315 -8.69 7.65 -10.85
CA ILE A 315 -8.35 8.87 -11.59
C ILE A 315 -7.41 8.42 -12.72
N GLU A 316 -7.93 8.28 -13.93
CA GLU A 316 -7.12 8.03 -15.14
C GLU A 316 -6.34 9.27 -15.58
#